data_53c60dfd9d59f0f3449d163140c34633
#
_entry.id   53c60dfd9d59f0f3449d163140c34633
#
_cell.length_a   1.000
_cell.length_b   1.000
_cell.length_c   1.000
_cell.angle_alpha   90.00
_cell.angle_beta   90.00
_cell.angle_gamma   90.00
#
_symmetry.space_group_name_H-M   'P 1'
#
loop_
_entity.id
_entity.type
_entity.pdbx_description
1 polymer ?
#
loop_
_entity_poly.entity_id
_entity_poly.type
_entity_poly.pdbx_seq_one_letter_code
_entity_poly.pdbx_strand_id
1 'polypeptide(L)'
;LHTCASIEQVGNKVIYLPVDRDGLVDTNTLQEALVNKVALVSVMYANNEIGSLEPIYELCNIAHRNGAKFHTDAVQAVGHVKIDVKEIGVDMMSASSHKFNGPKGIGFLYVKAGTALKPFADGGAQEYGTRAGTENVAEIVAMSVALKKACSHIDDRRKHLLKLEDVLLQGLKKHNIDFVRNGSSNRVPGNISLSFKNANGKILLH
;
A
#
# COMPACT_ATOMS: atom_id res chain seq x y z
N LEU A 1 -5.02 -6.69 -10.33
CA LEU A 1 -5.13 -7.20 -11.72
C LEU A 1 -6.57 -7.29 -12.19
N HIS A 2 -7.52 -7.87 -11.41
CA HIS A 2 -8.93 -8.01 -11.86
C HIS A 2 -9.60 -6.66 -12.15
N THR A 3 -9.39 -5.64 -11.29
CA THR A 3 -9.88 -4.27 -11.54
C THR A 3 -9.31 -3.69 -12.83
N CYS A 4 -8.02 -3.91 -13.10
CA CYS A 4 -7.39 -3.47 -14.35
C CYS A 4 -8.04 -4.15 -15.56
N ALA A 5 -8.26 -5.46 -15.51
CA ALA A 5 -8.96 -6.19 -16.57
C ALA A 5 -10.38 -5.65 -16.80
N SER A 6 -11.12 -5.29 -15.75
CA SER A 6 -12.44 -4.67 -15.88
C SER A 6 -12.38 -3.29 -16.55
N ILE A 7 -11.33 -2.51 -16.27
CA ILE A 7 -11.09 -1.20 -16.90
C ILE A 7 -10.78 -1.37 -18.39
N GLU A 8 -10.00 -2.40 -18.77
CA GLU A 8 -9.70 -2.74 -20.16
C GLU A 8 -10.95 -3.16 -20.92
N GLN A 9 -11.85 -3.93 -20.29
CA GLN A 9 -13.11 -4.36 -20.91
C GLN A 9 -14.04 -3.20 -21.31
N VAL A 10 -13.94 -2.05 -20.63
CA VAL A 10 -14.71 -0.84 -20.99
C VAL A 10 -13.92 0.12 -21.90
N GLY A 11 -12.86 -0.37 -22.56
CA GLY A 11 -12.15 0.33 -23.62
C GLY A 11 -10.99 1.24 -23.15
N ASN A 12 -10.60 1.20 -21.89
CA ASN A 12 -9.42 1.94 -21.43
C ASN A 12 -8.16 1.10 -21.62
N LYS A 13 -7.02 1.76 -21.82
CA LYS A 13 -5.71 1.11 -21.90
C LYS A 13 -5.08 1.07 -20.51
N VAL A 14 -4.57 -0.10 -20.11
CA VAL A 14 -3.78 -0.28 -18.90
C VAL A 14 -2.34 -0.61 -19.25
N ILE A 15 -1.40 0.02 -18.56
CA ILE A 15 0.04 -0.27 -18.66
C ILE A 15 0.48 -0.85 -17.32
N TYR A 16 0.98 -2.07 -17.34
CA TYR A 16 1.51 -2.73 -16.16
C TYR A 16 3.00 -2.42 -16.04
N LEU A 17 3.38 -1.73 -14.95
CA LEU A 17 4.79 -1.42 -14.69
C LEU A 17 5.49 -2.67 -14.16
N PRO A 18 6.64 -3.04 -14.72
CA PRO A 18 7.48 -4.08 -14.14
C PRO A 18 8.08 -3.58 -12.82
N VAL A 19 8.46 -4.53 -11.98
CA VAL A 19 9.20 -4.29 -10.73
C VAL A 19 10.54 -5.01 -10.78
N ASP A 20 11.49 -4.53 -9.99
CA ASP A 20 12.78 -5.18 -9.84
C ASP A 20 12.69 -6.42 -8.92
N ARG A 21 13.84 -7.05 -8.63
CA ARG A 21 13.94 -8.22 -7.74
C ARG A 21 13.49 -7.93 -6.29
N ASP A 22 13.51 -6.67 -5.88
CA ASP A 22 13.11 -6.21 -4.56
C ASP A 22 11.62 -5.76 -4.54
N GLY A 23 10.95 -5.90 -5.71
CA GLY A 23 9.53 -5.58 -5.89
C GLY A 23 9.26 -4.09 -6.01
N LEU A 24 10.25 -3.28 -6.39
CA LEU A 24 10.13 -1.83 -6.52
C LEU A 24 9.93 -1.41 -7.98
N VAL A 25 9.07 -0.43 -8.19
CA VAL A 25 8.88 0.23 -9.47
C VAL A 25 10.05 1.18 -9.72
N ASP A 26 10.73 1.00 -10.86
CA ASP A 26 11.79 1.92 -11.29
C ASP A 26 11.20 3.24 -11.82
N THR A 27 11.78 4.37 -11.40
CA THR A 27 11.32 5.71 -11.77
C THR A 27 11.46 6.02 -13.24
N ASN A 28 12.50 5.50 -13.92
CA ASN A 28 12.69 5.67 -15.35
C ASN A 28 11.62 4.89 -16.13
N THR A 29 11.33 3.68 -15.70
CA THR A 29 10.26 2.85 -16.28
C THR A 29 8.90 3.56 -16.18
N LEU A 30 8.59 4.20 -15.05
CA LEU A 30 7.39 5.03 -14.94
C LEU A 30 7.44 6.23 -15.90
N GLN A 31 8.56 6.93 -15.97
CA GLN A 31 8.74 8.08 -16.87
C GLN A 31 8.50 7.69 -18.34
N GLU A 32 9.02 6.55 -18.76
CA GLU A 32 8.82 6.01 -20.12
C GLU A 32 7.35 5.66 -20.40
N ALA A 33 6.66 5.06 -19.42
CA ALA A 33 5.25 4.72 -19.54
C ALA A 33 4.33 5.95 -19.67
N LEU A 34 4.79 7.11 -19.18
CA LEU A 34 4.05 8.38 -19.20
C LEU A 34 4.25 9.22 -20.49
N VAL A 35 5.00 8.75 -21.46
CA VAL A 35 5.17 9.45 -22.78
C VAL A 35 3.82 9.69 -23.45
N ASN A 36 2.87 8.79 -23.29
CA ASN A 36 1.49 8.99 -23.72
C ASN A 36 0.67 9.64 -22.58
N LYS A 37 -0.43 10.33 -22.95
CA LYS A 37 -1.33 10.92 -21.96
C LYS A 37 -1.93 9.83 -21.07
N VAL A 38 -1.52 9.78 -19.80
CA VAL A 38 -2.03 8.87 -18.78
C VAL A 38 -2.92 9.64 -17.82
N ALA A 39 -4.09 9.12 -17.52
CA ALA A 39 -5.03 9.77 -16.60
C ALA A 39 -4.67 9.50 -15.13
N LEU A 40 -4.26 8.28 -14.82
CA LEU A 40 -4.01 7.83 -13.45
C LEU A 40 -2.82 6.88 -13.38
N VAL A 41 -1.92 7.13 -12.45
CA VAL A 41 -0.91 6.18 -11.97
C VAL A 41 -1.39 5.62 -10.64
N SER A 42 -1.36 4.30 -10.50
CA SER A 42 -1.73 3.62 -9.25
C SER A 42 -0.64 2.64 -8.84
N VAL A 43 -0.01 2.90 -7.71
CA VAL A 43 1.07 2.06 -7.17
C VAL A 43 0.78 1.78 -5.69
N MET A 44 0.97 0.53 -5.24
CA MET A 44 0.83 0.20 -3.84
C MET A 44 1.94 0.88 -3.02
N TYR A 45 1.63 1.32 -1.80
CA TYR A 45 2.63 1.95 -0.92
C TYR A 45 3.63 0.94 -0.36
N ALA A 46 3.12 -0.23 0.01
CA ALA A 46 3.89 -1.30 0.63
C ALA A 46 3.42 -2.66 0.13
N ASN A 47 4.35 -3.51 -0.26
CA ASN A 47 4.03 -4.86 -0.69
C ASN A 47 3.66 -5.74 0.51
N ASN A 48 2.54 -6.47 0.39
CA ASN A 48 2.01 -7.30 1.47
C ASN A 48 2.81 -8.60 1.71
N GLU A 49 3.56 -9.08 0.74
CA GLU A 49 4.31 -10.35 0.82
C GLU A 49 5.75 -10.14 1.27
N ILE A 50 6.47 -9.23 0.62
CA ILE A 50 7.89 -9.00 0.86
C ILE A 50 8.18 -7.73 1.67
N GLY A 51 7.15 -6.92 1.94
CA GLY A 51 7.22 -5.75 2.79
C GLY A 51 7.88 -4.51 2.18
N SER A 52 8.38 -4.57 0.95
CA SER A 52 9.04 -3.44 0.28
C SER A 52 8.16 -2.20 0.27
N LEU A 53 8.75 -1.05 0.60
CA LEU A 53 8.11 0.26 0.52
C LEU A 53 8.49 0.92 -0.80
N GLU A 54 7.49 1.26 -1.59
CA GLU A 54 7.69 1.97 -2.86
C GLU A 54 8.14 3.42 -2.64
N PRO A 55 8.92 4.00 -3.56
CA PRO A 55 9.33 5.41 -3.51
C PRO A 55 8.16 6.33 -3.93
N ILE A 56 7.07 6.32 -3.16
CA ILE A 56 5.79 6.96 -3.51
C ILE A 56 5.93 8.45 -3.78
N TYR A 57 6.78 9.16 -3.02
CA TYR A 57 7.01 10.59 -3.22
C TYR A 57 7.57 10.87 -4.62
N GLU A 58 8.61 10.14 -5.03
CA GLU A 58 9.25 10.29 -6.33
C GLU A 58 8.30 9.91 -7.46
N LEU A 59 7.62 8.77 -7.33
CA LEU A 59 6.65 8.29 -8.34
C LEU A 59 5.47 9.27 -8.50
N CYS A 60 4.95 9.82 -7.40
CA CYS A 60 3.90 10.81 -7.42
C CYS A 60 4.34 12.09 -8.14
N ASN A 61 5.54 12.59 -7.86
CA ASN A 61 6.09 13.76 -8.53
C ASN A 61 6.27 13.55 -10.04
N ILE A 62 6.74 12.37 -10.45
CA ILE A 62 6.88 12.02 -11.87
C ILE A 62 5.51 11.98 -12.55
N ALA A 63 4.51 11.36 -11.95
CA ALA A 63 3.15 11.34 -12.48
C ALA A 63 2.59 12.76 -12.67
N HIS A 64 2.71 13.62 -11.66
CA HIS A 64 2.21 15.00 -11.71
C HIS A 64 2.91 15.85 -12.78
N ARG A 65 4.23 15.73 -12.95
CA ARG A 65 4.98 16.43 -14.00
C ARG A 65 4.49 16.08 -15.40
N ASN A 66 3.93 14.87 -15.57
CA ASN A 66 3.37 14.38 -16.82
C ASN A 66 1.83 14.54 -16.90
N GLY A 67 1.22 15.26 -15.95
CA GLY A 67 -0.22 15.57 -15.93
C GLY A 67 -1.13 14.43 -15.52
N ALA A 68 -0.57 13.33 -15.02
CA ALA A 68 -1.34 12.21 -14.49
C ALA A 68 -1.71 12.42 -13.01
N LYS A 69 -2.88 11.92 -12.60
CA LYS A 69 -3.24 11.79 -11.19
C LYS A 69 -2.50 10.61 -10.55
N PHE A 70 -2.29 10.66 -9.23
CA PHE A 70 -1.62 9.59 -8.50
C PHE A 70 -2.48 9.02 -7.38
N HIS A 71 -2.68 7.71 -7.42
CA HIS A 71 -3.30 6.92 -6.37
C HIS A 71 -2.28 5.98 -5.75
N THR A 72 -2.34 5.80 -4.44
CA THR A 72 -1.60 4.74 -3.76
C THR A 72 -2.52 3.85 -2.95
N ASP A 73 -2.36 2.54 -3.10
CA ASP A 73 -2.91 1.57 -2.17
C ASP A 73 -2.00 1.48 -0.94
N ALA A 74 -2.41 2.13 0.14
CA ALA A 74 -1.66 2.18 1.39
C ALA A 74 -2.21 1.20 2.45
N VAL A 75 -2.95 0.19 2.04
CA VAL A 75 -3.56 -0.80 2.95
C VAL A 75 -2.53 -1.43 3.88
N GLN A 76 -1.32 -1.70 3.41
CA GLN A 76 -0.23 -2.28 4.22
C GLN A 76 0.68 -1.25 4.89
N ALA A 77 0.50 0.05 4.61
CA ALA A 77 1.36 1.11 5.11
C ALA A 77 0.71 1.93 6.24
N VAL A 78 -0.60 2.22 6.11
CA VAL A 78 -1.35 3.03 7.09
C VAL A 78 -1.29 2.40 8.48
N GLY A 79 -0.86 3.20 9.46
CA GLY A 79 -0.67 2.76 10.83
C GLY A 79 0.60 1.95 11.09
N HIS A 80 1.41 1.64 10.07
CA HIS A 80 2.68 0.92 10.19
C HIS A 80 3.89 1.79 9.92
N VAL A 81 3.75 2.75 8.99
CA VAL A 81 4.76 3.78 8.69
C VAL A 81 4.14 5.17 8.75
N LYS A 82 4.99 6.19 8.95
CA LYS A 82 4.52 7.58 8.93
C LYS A 82 4.16 7.97 7.50
N ILE A 83 2.96 8.51 7.32
CA ILE A 83 2.46 8.98 6.03
C ILE A 83 1.91 10.39 6.23
N ASP A 84 2.43 11.35 5.48
CA ASP A 84 1.83 12.67 5.32
C ASP A 84 1.40 12.84 3.87
N VAL A 85 0.09 12.79 3.64
CA VAL A 85 -0.50 12.90 2.30
C VAL A 85 -0.26 14.26 1.65
N LYS A 86 -0.03 15.31 2.46
CA LYS A 86 0.27 16.66 1.95
C LYS A 86 1.70 16.76 1.47
N GLU A 87 2.64 16.18 2.23
CA GLU A 87 4.05 16.13 1.87
C GLU A 87 4.27 15.28 0.62
N ILE A 88 3.67 14.09 0.57
CA ILE A 88 3.78 13.18 -0.57
C ILE A 88 3.04 13.74 -1.80
N GLY A 89 1.94 14.44 -1.57
CA GLY A 89 1.15 15.09 -2.62
C GLY A 89 0.16 14.20 -3.35
N VAL A 90 -0.07 12.95 -2.91
CA VAL A 90 -1.00 12.01 -3.56
C VAL A 90 -2.39 12.60 -3.78
N ASP A 91 -3.00 12.29 -4.91
CA ASP A 91 -4.39 12.70 -5.20
C ASP A 91 -5.40 11.78 -4.49
N MET A 92 -5.08 10.48 -4.38
CA MET A 92 -5.93 9.51 -3.72
C MET A 92 -5.08 8.48 -2.96
N MET A 93 -5.61 8.00 -1.82
CA MET A 93 -4.98 6.94 -1.04
C MET A 93 -6.04 6.04 -0.41
N SER A 94 -5.96 4.74 -0.68
CA SER A 94 -6.85 3.75 -0.07
C SER A 94 -6.23 3.07 1.15
N ALA A 95 -7.07 2.78 2.15
CA ALA A 95 -6.69 2.05 3.34
C ALA A 95 -7.83 1.14 3.84
N SER A 96 -7.46 0.10 4.59
CA SER A 96 -8.41 -0.87 5.14
C SER A 96 -8.22 -1.00 6.65
N SER A 97 -9.31 -0.83 7.39
CA SER A 97 -9.31 -0.74 8.85
C SER A 97 -8.68 -1.95 9.55
N HIS A 98 -8.98 -3.17 9.07
CA HIS A 98 -8.47 -4.40 9.70
C HIS A 98 -6.94 -4.54 9.63
N LYS A 99 -6.25 -3.77 8.80
CA LYS A 99 -4.78 -3.78 8.70
C LYS A 99 -4.09 -2.98 9.80
N PHE A 100 -4.82 -2.07 10.44
CA PHE A 100 -4.34 -1.32 11.62
C PHE A 100 -5.16 -1.60 12.89
N ASN A 101 -5.64 -2.84 13.03
CA ASN A 101 -6.39 -3.38 14.18
C ASN A 101 -7.77 -2.74 14.40
N GLY A 102 -8.38 -2.21 13.36
CA GLY A 102 -9.78 -1.78 13.38
C GLY A 102 -10.73 -2.86 12.86
N PRO A 103 -12.04 -2.57 12.73
CA PRO A 103 -13.04 -3.51 12.23
C PRO A 103 -12.76 -4.01 10.82
N LYS A 104 -13.22 -5.22 10.50
CA LYS A 104 -13.27 -5.74 9.13
C LYS A 104 -14.47 -5.13 8.39
N GLY A 105 -14.41 -5.12 7.05
CA GLY A 105 -15.51 -4.65 6.21
C GLY A 105 -15.59 -3.14 6.03
N ILE A 106 -14.69 -2.37 6.66
CA ILE A 106 -14.60 -0.92 6.52
C ILE A 106 -13.18 -0.47 6.14
N GLY A 107 -13.10 0.61 5.40
CA GLY A 107 -11.88 1.29 5.00
C GLY A 107 -12.16 2.73 4.62
N PHE A 108 -11.18 3.44 4.15
CA PHE A 108 -11.35 4.79 3.64
C PHE A 108 -10.57 5.03 2.35
N LEU A 109 -11.07 5.97 1.57
CA LEU A 109 -10.36 6.57 0.46
C LEU A 109 -10.10 8.05 0.80
N TYR A 110 -8.83 8.42 0.96
CA TYR A 110 -8.45 9.82 0.96
C TYR A 110 -8.52 10.35 -0.46
N VAL A 111 -9.17 11.50 -0.63
CA VAL A 111 -9.24 12.22 -1.91
C VAL A 111 -8.81 13.65 -1.65
N LYS A 112 -7.76 14.10 -2.37
CA LYS A 112 -7.28 15.49 -2.30
C LYS A 112 -8.34 16.44 -2.84
N ALA A 113 -8.58 17.53 -2.15
CA ALA A 113 -9.54 18.55 -2.59
C ALA A 113 -9.27 18.99 -4.03
N GLY A 114 -10.32 19.05 -4.85
CA GLY A 114 -10.23 19.34 -6.28
C GLY A 114 -9.90 18.15 -7.18
N THR A 115 -9.70 16.95 -6.63
CA THR A 115 -9.59 15.72 -7.43
C THR A 115 -10.98 15.27 -7.85
N ALA A 116 -11.23 15.19 -9.15
CA ALA A 116 -12.50 14.68 -9.68
C ALA A 116 -12.63 13.17 -9.41
N LEU A 117 -13.73 12.79 -8.79
CA LEU A 117 -14.07 11.40 -8.52
C LEU A 117 -15.52 11.15 -8.97
N LYS A 118 -15.72 10.15 -9.82
CA LYS A 118 -17.06 9.66 -10.15
C LYS A 118 -17.47 8.61 -9.13
N PRO A 119 -18.66 8.72 -8.51
CA PRO A 119 -19.16 7.70 -7.60
C PRO A 119 -19.23 6.33 -8.29
N PHE A 120 -18.82 5.30 -7.57
CA PHE A 120 -18.99 3.90 -8.02
C PHE A 120 -20.40 3.37 -7.68
N ALA A 121 -20.96 3.80 -6.53
CA ALA A 121 -22.29 3.43 -6.08
C ALA A 121 -23.22 4.63 -6.18
N ASP A 122 -24.21 4.57 -7.03
CA ASP A 122 -25.21 5.62 -7.21
C ASP A 122 -26.35 5.47 -6.18
N GLY A 123 -26.97 6.60 -5.80
CA GLY A 123 -28.10 6.62 -4.86
C GLY A 123 -28.19 7.94 -4.08
N GLY A 124 -28.21 7.90 -2.75
CA GLY A 124 -28.26 9.08 -1.89
C GLY A 124 -26.96 9.90 -1.91
N ALA A 125 -27.02 11.10 -1.33
CA ALA A 125 -25.90 12.05 -1.33
C ALA A 125 -24.90 11.87 -0.16
N GLN A 126 -24.82 10.68 0.41
CA GLN A 126 -23.86 10.37 1.47
C GLN A 126 -22.42 10.58 0.97
N GLU A 127 -21.49 10.76 1.90
CA GLU A 127 -20.07 11.04 1.61
C GLU A 127 -19.92 12.18 0.57
N TYR A 128 -20.68 13.26 0.74
CA TYR A 128 -20.71 14.40 -0.19
C TYR A 128 -21.05 14.02 -1.65
N GLY A 129 -21.91 13.01 -1.82
CA GLY A 129 -22.30 12.49 -3.14
C GLY A 129 -21.26 11.63 -3.84
N THR A 130 -20.20 11.20 -3.14
CA THR A 130 -19.16 10.36 -3.72
C THR A 130 -19.37 8.87 -3.47
N ARG A 131 -20.23 8.50 -2.51
CA ARG A 131 -20.57 7.11 -2.20
C ARG A 131 -21.94 7.05 -1.54
N ALA A 132 -22.92 6.49 -2.21
CA ALA A 132 -24.27 6.33 -1.71
C ALA A 132 -24.37 5.22 -0.64
N GLY A 133 -25.43 5.26 0.15
CA GLY A 133 -25.75 4.31 1.23
C GLY A 133 -25.50 4.91 2.61
N THR A 134 -26.37 4.58 3.55
CA THR A 134 -26.28 5.03 4.96
C THR A 134 -24.92 4.70 5.55
N GLU A 135 -24.32 5.65 6.22
CA GLU A 135 -23.00 5.52 6.84
C GLU A 135 -23.05 4.51 8.00
N ASN A 136 -22.09 3.59 8.04
CA ASN A 136 -21.90 2.67 9.16
C ASN A 136 -21.15 3.39 10.29
N VAL A 137 -21.85 4.26 11.01
CA VAL A 137 -21.27 5.16 12.01
C VAL A 137 -20.48 4.40 13.08
N ALA A 138 -20.98 3.25 13.54
CA ALA A 138 -20.31 2.47 14.58
C ALA A 138 -18.89 2.03 14.14
N GLU A 139 -18.77 1.48 12.94
CA GLU A 139 -17.47 1.04 12.44
C GLU A 139 -16.57 2.19 11.99
N ILE A 140 -17.16 3.30 11.51
CA ILE A 140 -16.39 4.52 11.19
C ILE A 140 -15.71 5.05 12.45
N VAL A 141 -16.44 5.14 13.57
CA VAL A 141 -15.89 5.57 14.86
C VAL A 141 -14.82 4.59 15.35
N ALA A 142 -15.10 3.28 15.32
CA ALA A 142 -14.13 2.26 15.71
C ALA A 142 -12.85 2.30 14.84
N MET A 143 -12.99 2.48 13.53
CA MET A 143 -11.87 2.66 12.60
C MET A 143 -11.04 3.90 12.97
N SER A 144 -11.69 5.03 13.27
CA SER A 144 -10.99 6.27 13.61
C SER A 144 -10.16 6.14 14.89
N VAL A 145 -10.70 5.47 15.92
CA VAL A 145 -10.00 5.17 17.17
C VAL A 145 -8.80 4.26 16.93
N ALA A 146 -8.99 3.19 16.12
CA ALA A 146 -7.93 2.27 15.78
C ALA A 146 -6.80 2.98 15.00
N LEU A 147 -7.15 3.82 14.01
CA LEU A 147 -6.21 4.60 13.23
C LEU A 147 -5.39 5.54 14.11
N LYS A 148 -6.06 6.31 14.97
CA LYS A 148 -5.40 7.23 15.91
C LYS A 148 -4.40 6.48 16.79
N LYS A 149 -4.81 5.34 17.38
CA LYS A 149 -3.96 4.50 18.22
C LYS A 149 -2.79 3.90 17.42
N ALA A 150 -3.03 3.43 16.20
CA ALA A 150 -1.99 2.88 15.35
C ALA A 150 -0.94 3.94 15.00
N CYS A 151 -1.36 5.14 14.60
CA CYS A 151 -0.45 6.24 14.22
C CYS A 151 0.34 6.80 15.40
N SER A 152 -0.24 6.87 16.61
CA SER A 152 0.46 7.39 17.79
C SER A 152 1.58 6.48 18.33
N HIS A 153 1.62 5.21 17.93
CA HIS A 153 2.58 4.22 18.42
C HIS A 153 3.50 3.64 17.32
N ILE A 154 3.60 4.30 16.17
CA ILE A 154 4.42 3.82 15.04
C ILE A 154 5.89 3.63 15.46
N ASP A 155 6.50 4.61 16.11
CA ASP A 155 7.92 4.57 16.45
C ASP A 155 8.23 3.48 17.49
N ASP A 156 7.40 3.33 18.52
CA ASP A 156 7.59 2.31 19.55
C ASP A 156 7.41 0.91 19.00
N ARG A 157 6.36 0.73 18.17
CA ARG A 157 6.10 -0.54 17.49
C ARG A 157 7.23 -0.89 16.52
N ARG A 158 7.72 0.09 15.75
CA ARG A 158 8.87 -0.09 14.87
C ARG A 158 10.09 -0.61 15.63
N LYS A 159 10.46 0.03 16.76
CA LYS A 159 11.58 -0.40 17.60
C LYS A 159 11.40 -1.82 18.11
N HIS A 160 10.21 -2.15 18.58
CA HIS A 160 9.89 -3.48 19.08
C HIS A 160 9.99 -4.55 17.98
N LEU A 161 9.38 -4.30 16.81
CA LEU A 161 9.38 -5.24 15.68
C LEU A 161 10.78 -5.47 15.12
N LEU A 162 11.60 -4.41 15.00
CA LEU A 162 13.00 -4.55 14.56
C LEU A 162 13.83 -5.39 15.54
N LYS A 163 13.59 -5.28 16.85
CA LYS A 163 14.24 -6.12 17.86
C LYS A 163 13.84 -7.59 17.70
N LEU A 164 12.55 -7.88 17.49
CA LEU A 164 12.07 -9.25 17.27
C LEU A 164 12.64 -9.84 15.98
N GLU A 165 12.70 -9.04 14.92
CA GLU A 165 13.30 -9.42 13.64
C GLU A 165 14.77 -9.78 13.82
N ASP A 166 15.55 -8.96 14.53
CA ASP A 166 16.96 -9.23 14.80
C ASP A 166 17.14 -10.54 15.56
N VAL A 167 16.35 -10.78 16.60
CA VAL A 167 16.38 -12.04 17.37
C VAL A 167 16.10 -13.24 16.45
N LEU A 168 15.11 -13.17 15.57
CA LEU A 168 14.80 -14.24 14.62
C LEU A 168 15.96 -14.49 13.66
N LEU A 169 16.46 -13.43 13.01
CA LEU A 169 17.51 -13.59 12.00
C LEU A 169 18.84 -14.06 12.60
N GLN A 170 19.18 -13.59 13.79
CA GLN A 170 20.36 -14.08 14.51
C GLN A 170 20.19 -15.53 14.96
N GLY A 171 18.99 -15.91 15.40
CA GLY A 171 18.67 -17.29 15.74
C GLY A 171 18.88 -18.25 14.56
N LEU A 172 18.35 -17.88 13.38
CA LEU A 172 18.54 -18.67 12.16
C LEU A 172 20.03 -18.83 11.81
N LYS A 173 20.80 -17.75 11.87
CA LYS A 173 22.25 -17.77 11.60
C LYS A 173 22.99 -18.66 12.62
N LYS A 174 22.67 -18.56 13.91
CA LYS A 174 23.27 -19.37 14.98
C LYS A 174 23.07 -20.86 14.76
N HIS A 175 21.96 -21.26 14.16
CA HIS A 175 21.65 -22.64 13.83
C HIS A 175 22.11 -23.05 12.42
N ASN A 176 22.94 -22.23 11.75
CA ASN A 176 23.47 -22.47 10.40
C ASN A 176 22.36 -22.69 9.36
N ILE A 177 21.23 -22.01 9.50
CA ILE A 177 20.14 -22.06 8.53
C ILE A 177 20.38 -21.01 7.46
N ASP A 178 20.62 -21.47 6.22
CA ASP A 178 20.79 -20.58 5.07
C ASP A 178 19.46 -20.03 4.61
N PHE A 179 19.37 -18.72 4.53
CA PHE A 179 18.20 -18.04 4.02
C PHE A 179 18.56 -16.80 3.19
N VAL A 180 17.67 -16.43 2.29
CA VAL A 180 17.68 -15.16 1.58
C VAL A 180 16.49 -14.35 2.07
N ARG A 181 16.71 -13.10 2.45
CA ARG A 181 15.65 -12.16 2.77
C ARG A 181 15.14 -11.53 1.49
N ASN A 182 13.84 -11.67 1.24
CA ASN A 182 13.17 -11.11 0.08
C ASN A 182 12.81 -9.64 0.30
N GLY A 183 12.74 -8.87 -0.79
CA GLY A 183 12.32 -7.48 -0.81
C GLY A 183 13.41 -6.49 -0.41
N SER A 184 13.07 -5.20 -0.52
CA SER A 184 13.97 -4.08 -0.28
C SER A 184 14.41 -3.96 1.19
N SER A 185 15.55 -3.31 1.43
CA SER A 185 15.98 -2.91 2.77
C SER A 185 15.03 -1.87 3.40
N ASN A 186 14.43 -1.00 2.59
CA ASN A 186 13.36 -0.09 3.02
C ASN A 186 12.02 -0.82 2.99
N ARG A 187 11.52 -1.20 4.18
CA ARG A 187 10.33 -2.05 4.29
C ARG A 187 9.46 -1.73 5.50
N VAL A 188 8.25 -2.25 5.46
CA VAL A 188 7.33 -2.23 6.61
C VAL A 188 7.95 -3.03 7.76
N PRO A 189 8.11 -2.43 8.95
CA PRO A 189 8.60 -3.14 10.13
C PRO A 189 7.69 -4.32 10.49
N GLY A 190 8.29 -5.48 10.75
CA GLY A 190 7.57 -6.71 11.11
C GLY A 190 7.14 -7.56 9.91
N ASN A 191 7.34 -7.11 8.69
CA ASN A 191 7.21 -7.98 7.52
C ASN A 191 8.55 -8.68 7.28
N ILE A 192 8.58 -10.01 7.44
CA ILE A 192 9.75 -10.85 7.29
C ILE A 192 9.43 -11.93 6.24
N SER A 193 9.93 -11.73 5.03
CA SER A 193 9.83 -12.72 3.95
C SER A 193 11.18 -13.38 3.74
N LEU A 194 11.25 -14.68 3.93
CA LEU A 194 12.48 -15.47 3.83
C LEU A 194 12.31 -16.61 2.84
N SER A 195 13.33 -16.81 2.02
CA SER A 195 13.48 -18.00 1.17
C SER A 195 14.58 -18.87 1.74
N PHE A 196 14.30 -20.15 1.95
CA PHE A 196 15.24 -21.13 2.48
C PHE A 196 15.73 -22.05 1.35
N LYS A 197 17.03 -22.28 1.30
CA LYS A 197 17.64 -23.15 0.31
C LYS A 197 17.14 -24.59 0.50
N ASN A 198 16.74 -25.23 -0.59
CA ASN A 198 16.27 -26.62 -0.63
C ASN A 198 15.02 -26.90 0.25
N ALA A 199 14.25 -25.87 0.60
CA ALA A 199 13.03 -26.05 1.37
C ALA A 199 11.79 -25.72 0.53
N ASN A 200 10.74 -26.52 0.68
CA ASN A 200 9.44 -26.22 0.09
C ASN A 200 8.61 -25.39 1.09
N GLY A 201 8.28 -24.15 0.71
CA GLY A 201 7.55 -23.23 1.58
C GLY A 201 6.21 -23.78 2.09
N LYS A 202 5.52 -24.61 1.31
CA LYS A 202 4.28 -25.27 1.77
C LYS A 202 4.51 -26.25 2.92
N ILE A 203 5.66 -26.94 2.92
CA ILE A 203 6.01 -27.88 3.99
C ILE A 203 6.41 -27.13 5.26
N LEU A 204 6.99 -25.94 5.13
CA LEU A 204 7.39 -25.13 6.29
C LEU A 204 6.21 -24.49 7.04
N LEU A 205 5.02 -24.46 6.43
CA LEU A 205 3.79 -23.90 7.02
C LEU A 205 2.98 -24.93 7.83
N HIS A 206 3.35 -26.21 7.80
CA HIS A 206 2.72 -27.32 8.52
C HIS A 206 3.67 -27.92 9.53
#